data_e448a11d1c929721031bb8049adc09fd
#
_entry.id   e448a11d1c929721031bb8049adc09fd
#
_cell.length_a   1.000
_cell.length_b   1.000
_cell.length_c   1.000
_cell.angle_alpha   90.00
_cell.angle_beta   90.00
_cell.angle_gamma   90.00
#
_symmetry.space_group_name_H-M   'P 1'
#
loop_
_entity.id
_entity.type
_entity.pdbx_description
1 polymer ?
#
loop_
_entity_poly.entity_id
_entity_poly.type
_entity_poly.pdbx_seq_one_letter_code
_entity_poly.pdbx_strand_id
1 'polypeptide(L)'
;MKYKLLTLCLSAALLTPIAPALADTETKADMVLDQVLVLSRHNLRTPIVNTGILTEVTDKKWPAWDAQSGYLTTKGGALEVYMGHYFREWIDQNKLLADELCPTSNEDIYLYTNSLQRTIATAQFFAAGAFPGCKVNIHHQPEIGKMDPVFNPIITNASPEFKQQALAEMEKYFKGLSLTAGY
;
A
#
# COMPACT_ATOMS: atom_id res chain seq x y z
N MET A 1 41.62 74.40 -47.92
CA MET A 1 41.81 73.27 -46.99
C MET A 1 40.62 73.26 -46.09
N LYS A 2 39.76 72.18 -46.21
CA LYS A 2 38.46 72.06 -45.52
C LYS A 2 38.56 71.04 -44.41
N TYR A 3 38.41 71.43 -43.20
CA TYR A 3 38.29 70.49 -42.05
C TYR A 3 36.85 70.08 -41.89
N LYS A 4 36.58 68.82 -41.98
CA LYS A 4 35.28 68.25 -41.67
C LYS A 4 35.24 67.89 -40.14
N LEU A 5 34.35 68.56 -39.44
CA LEU A 5 34.04 68.20 -38.08
C LEU A 5 33.28 66.84 -38.07
N LEU A 6 33.82 65.90 -37.37
CA LEU A 6 33.15 64.61 -37.13
C LEU A 6 32.44 64.68 -35.80
N THR A 7 31.12 64.71 -35.82
CA THR A 7 30.26 64.74 -34.62
C THR A 7 30.20 63.30 -34.07
N LEU A 8 30.74 63.11 -32.87
CA LEU A 8 30.74 61.84 -32.18
C LEU A 8 29.45 61.79 -31.28
N CYS A 9 28.45 61.00 -31.71
CA CYS A 9 27.29 60.72 -30.87
C CYS A 9 27.63 59.70 -29.78
N LEU A 10 27.68 60.17 -28.54
CA LEU A 10 27.90 59.36 -27.37
C LEU A 10 26.58 58.73 -26.96
N SER A 11 26.37 57.48 -27.34
CA SER A 11 25.22 56.67 -26.88
C SER A 11 25.51 56.14 -25.48
N ALA A 12 24.91 56.78 -24.48
CA ALA A 12 24.91 56.25 -23.11
C ALA A 12 24.02 55.02 -23.03
N ALA A 13 24.62 53.85 -23.04
CA ALA A 13 23.93 52.61 -22.74
C ALA A 13 23.64 52.53 -21.24
N LEU A 14 22.38 52.62 -20.88
CA LEU A 14 21.88 52.37 -19.51
C LEU A 14 22.08 50.88 -19.21
N LEU A 15 23.16 50.56 -18.51
CA LEU A 15 23.38 49.26 -17.89
C LEU A 15 22.51 49.19 -16.63
N THR A 16 21.29 48.70 -16.75
CA THR A 16 20.52 48.26 -15.58
C THR A 16 21.17 47.01 -15.05
N PRO A 17 21.55 46.91 -13.77
CA PRO A 17 22.01 45.65 -13.20
C PRO A 17 20.81 44.69 -13.15
N ILE A 18 20.87 43.64 -13.94
CA ILE A 18 20.00 42.48 -13.80
C ILE A 18 20.40 41.83 -12.46
N ALA A 19 19.67 42.17 -11.39
CA ALA A 19 19.79 41.42 -10.17
C ALA A 19 19.44 39.96 -10.50
N PRO A 20 20.30 38.98 -10.19
CA PRO A 20 19.88 37.59 -10.29
C PRO A 20 18.69 37.43 -9.36
N ALA A 21 17.55 37.00 -9.91
CA ALA A 21 16.45 36.50 -9.10
C ALA A 21 17.07 35.38 -8.27
N LEU A 22 17.23 35.62 -6.96
CA LEU A 22 17.47 34.55 -6.02
C LEU A 22 16.24 33.68 -6.13
N ALA A 23 16.33 32.62 -6.94
CA ALA A 23 15.44 31.50 -6.81
C ALA A 23 15.54 31.12 -5.33
N ASP A 24 14.44 31.27 -4.61
CA ASP A 24 14.30 30.66 -3.30
C ASP A 24 14.65 29.19 -3.49
N THR A 25 15.87 28.83 -3.16
CA THR A 25 16.23 27.47 -2.88
C THR A 25 15.43 27.17 -1.61
N GLU A 26 14.18 26.71 -1.77
CA GLU A 26 13.53 25.96 -0.71
C GLU A 26 14.57 24.93 -0.28
N THR A 27 15.20 25.18 0.84
CA THR A 27 15.99 24.17 1.52
C THR A 27 15.00 23.06 1.78
N LYS A 28 15.03 22.05 0.89
CA LYS A 28 14.31 20.81 1.07
C LYS A 28 14.77 20.32 2.44
N ALA A 29 13.96 20.59 3.47
CA ALA A 29 14.25 20.09 4.80
C ALA A 29 14.54 18.61 4.61
N ASP A 30 15.70 18.14 5.06
CA ASP A 30 16.06 16.73 4.99
C ASP A 30 14.98 15.97 5.76
N MET A 31 13.96 15.50 5.03
CA MET A 31 12.89 14.73 5.63
C MET A 31 13.46 13.37 5.97
N VAL A 32 13.43 13.04 7.24
CA VAL A 32 13.78 11.73 7.76
C VAL A 32 12.50 10.91 7.81
N LEU A 33 12.56 9.67 7.32
CA LEU A 33 11.45 8.74 7.42
C LEU A 33 11.33 8.29 8.88
N ASP A 34 10.23 8.63 9.53
CA ASP A 34 9.97 8.37 10.94
C ASP A 34 9.07 7.15 11.16
N GLN A 35 8.07 6.96 10.30
CA GLN A 35 7.10 5.88 10.43
C GLN A 35 6.62 5.40 9.07
N VAL A 36 6.30 4.11 8.99
CA VAL A 36 5.67 3.48 7.82
C VAL A 36 4.40 2.72 8.23
N LEU A 37 3.31 2.99 7.55
CA LEU A 37 2.07 2.23 7.65
C LEU A 37 1.90 1.38 6.39
N VAL A 38 1.84 0.05 6.57
CA VAL A 38 1.64 -0.89 5.47
C VAL A 38 0.27 -1.54 5.58
N LEU A 39 -0.56 -1.37 4.55
CA LEU A 39 -1.81 -2.10 4.38
C LEU A 39 -1.59 -3.20 3.35
N SER A 40 -1.79 -4.44 3.76
CA SER A 40 -1.60 -5.60 2.91
C SER A 40 -2.83 -6.51 2.91
N ARG A 41 -3.06 -7.20 1.80
CA ARG A 41 -3.99 -8.32 1.72
C ARG A 41 -3.26 -9.62 2.06
N HIS A 42 -4.00 -10.65 2.52
CA HIS A 42 -3.44 -11.99 2.65
C HIS A 42 -2.85 -12.47 1.32
N ASN A 43 -1.84 -13.31 1.38
CA ASN A 43 -1.20 -13.94 0.22
C ASN A 43 -2.10 -15.03 -0.41
N LEU A 44 -1.55 -15.91 -1.23
CA LEU A 44 -2.30 -16.94 -1.95
C LEU A 44 -3.04 -17.89 -0.99
N ARG A 45 -4.33 -17.97 -1.15
CA ARG A 45 -5.23 -18.84 -0.41
C ARG A 45 -5.97 -19.80 -1.34
N THR A 46 -6.54 -20.87 -0.79
CA THR A 46 -7.48 -21.73 -1.51
C THR A 46 -8.78 -20.98 -1.83
N PRO A 47 -9.54 -21.40 -2.85
CA PRO A 47 -10.87 -20.88 -3.12
C PRO A 47 -11.79 -20.97 -1.89
N ILE A 48 -12.69 -19.98 -1.73
CA ILE A 48 -13.72 -20.02 -0.69
C ILE A 48 -14.91 -20.88 -1.14
N VAL A 49 -15.09 -21.02 -2.45
CA VAL A 49 -16.19 -21.81 -3.03
C VAL A 49 -15.90 -23.29 -2.89
N ASN A 50 -16.95 -24.05 -2.58
CA ASN A 50 -16.89 -25.50 -2.61
C ASN A 50 -16.54 -25.97 -4.04
N THR A 51 -15.57 -26.88 -4.17
CA THR A 51 -15.15 -27.44 -5.45
C THR A 51 -16.31 -28.12 -6.20
N GLY A 52 -17.34 -28.60 -5.49
CA GLY A 52 -18.56 -29.15 -6.09
C GLY A 52 -19.31 -28.15 -6.96
N ILE A 53 -19.44 -26.90 -6.49
CA ILE A 53 -20.09 -25.81 -7.26
C ILE A 53 -19.29 -25.47 -8.52
N LEU A 54 -17.97 -25.54 -8.46
CA LEU A 54 -17.12 -25.23 -9.60
C LEU A 54 -17.28 -26.27 -10.72
N THR A 55 -17.58 -27.54 -10.39
CA THR A 55 -17.84 -28.58 -11.39
C THR A 55 -19.18 -28.45 -12.11
N GLU A 56 -20.14 -27.71 -11.51
CA GLU A 56 -21.43 -27.39 -12.14
C GLU A 56 -21.33 -26.30 -13.21
N VAL A 57 -20.32 -25.40 -13.08
CA VAL A 57 -20.16 -24.26 -13.98
C VAL A 57 -19.04 -24.43 -15.01
N THR A 58 -18.18 -25.43 -14.87
CA THR A 58 -17.06 -25.69 -15.79
C THR A 58 -16.55 -27.10 -15.71
N ASP A 59 -16.19 -27.67 -16.85
CA ASP A 59 -15.54 -28.98 -16.98
C ASP A 59 -14.04 -28.96 -16.65
N LYS A 60 -13.51 -27.77 -16.29
CA LYS A 60 -12.11 -27.61 -15.93
C LYS A 60 -11.78 -28.38 -14.67
N LYS A 61 -10.78 -29.25 -14.75
CA LYS A 61 -10.22 -29.91 -13.57
C LYS A 61 -9.39 -28.91 -12.76
N TRP A 62 -9.80 -28.72 -11.52
CA TRP A 62 -9.10 -27.86 -10.58
C TRP A 62 -8.01 -28.65 -9.86
N PRO A 63 -6.86 -28.04 -9.52
CA PRO A 63 -5.82 -28.73 -8.76
C PRO A 63 -6.32 -29.10 -7.37
N ALA A 64 -5.76 -30.17 -6.81
CA ALA A 64 -5.91 -30.44 -5.38
C ALA A 64 -5.18 -29.35 -4.59
N TRP A 65 -5.83 -28.85 -3.54
CA TRP A 65 -5.28 -27.80 -2.68
C TRP A 65 -4.66 -28.41 -1.42
N ASP A 66 -3.56 -27.82 -0.98
CA ASP A 66 -2.80 -28.26 0.20
C ASP A 66 -3.35 -27.70 1.52
N ALA A 67 -4.45 -26.95 1.47
CA ALA A 67 -5.08 -26.33 2.63
C ALA A 67 -6.61 -26.34 2.50
N GLN A 68 -7.30 -26.16 3.61
CA GLN A 68 -8.77 -26.06 3.66
C GLN A 68 -9.28 -24.85 2.86
N SER A 69 -10.57 -24.89 2.49
CA SER A 69 -11.23 -23.79 1.78
C SER A 69 -11.06 -22.46 2.50
N GLY A 70 -10.58 -21.45 1.76
CA GLY A 70 -10.33 -20.10 2.27
C GLY A 70 -9.06 -19.92 3.11
N TYR A 71 -8.28 -20.99 3.34
CA TYR A 71 -7.04 -20.95 4.11
C TYR A 71 -5.84 -20.55 3.24
N LEU A 72 -4.83 -19.96 3.84
CA LEU A 72 -3.55 -19.64 3.21
C LEU A 72 -2.89 -20.95 2.74
N THR A 73 -2.40 -20.99 1.50
CA THR A 73 -1.66 -22.13 0.97
C THR A 73 -0.21 -22.12 1.46
N THR A 74 0.46 -23.28 1.44
CA THR A 74 1.90 -23.38 1.72
C THR A 74 2.71 -22.46 0.80
N LYS A 75 2.35 -22.40 -0.49
CA LYS A 75 2.98 -21.48 -1.44
C LYS A 75 2.77 -20.01 -1.04
N GLY A 76 1.56 -19.66 -0.59
CA GLY A 76 1.26 -18.32 -0.09
C GLY A 76 2.11 -17.94 1.10
N GLY A 77 2.30 -18.87 2.04
CA GLY A 77 3.20 -18.67 3.18
C GLY A 77 4.65 -18.47 2.77
N ALA A 78 5.17 -19.31 1.86
CA ALA A 78 6.54 -19.15 1.36
C ALA A 78 6.77 -17.79 0.67
N LEU A 79 5.83 -17.35 -0.15
CA LEU A 79 5.90 -16.03 -0.81
C LEU A 79 5.88 -14.89 0.23
N GLU A 80 5.16 -15.07 1.32
CA GLU A 80 5.09 -14.05 2.37
C GLU A 80 6.39 -13.96 3.18
N VAL A 81 7.11 -15.07 3.36
CA VAL A 81 8.47 -15.06 3.93
C VAL A 81 9.40 -14.21 3.07
N TYR A 82 9.37 -14.37 1.74
CA TYR A 82 10.15 -13.52 0.84
C TYR A 82 9.75 -12.04 0.92
N MET A 83 8.45 -11.76 1.03
CA MET A 83 7.96 -10.40 1.23
C MET A 83 8.47 -9.81 2.54
N GLY A 84 8.43 -10.56 3.62
CA GLY A 84 8.96 -10.16 4.92
C GLY A 84 10.45 -9.82 4.84
N HIS A 85 11.25 -10.67 4.19
CA HIS A 85 12.68 -10.43 3.98
C HIS A 85 12.92 -9.14 3.18
N TYR A 86 12.20 -8.93 2.08
CA TYR A 86 12.29 -7.71 1.29
C TYR A 86 11.99 -6.45 2.13
N PHE A 87 10.94 -6.49 2.94
CA PHE A 87 10.59 -5.38 3.83
C PHE A 87 11.65 -5.15 4.90
N ARG A 88 12.26 -6.20 5.43
CA ARG A 88 13.36 -6.05 6.40
C ARG A 88 14.56 -5.33 5.78
N GLU A 89 14.98 -5.72 4.60
CA GLU A 89 16.06 -5.04 3.89
C GLU A 89 15.72 -3.55 3.63
N TRP A 90 14.48 -3.27 3.27
CA TRP A 90 14.03 -1.91 3.05
C TRP A 90 13.99 -1.08 4.35
N ILE A 91 13.53 -1.65 5.46
CA ILE A 91 13.51 -1.03 6.80
C ILE A 91 14.95 -0.69 7.23
N ASP A 92 15.88 -1.61 7.07
CA ASP A 92 17.29 -1.43 7.44
C ASP A 92 17.94 -0.34 6.58
N GLN A 93 17.72 -0.33 5.27
CA GLN A 93 18.22 0.72 4.36
C GLN A 93 17.71 2.11 4.74
N ASN A 94 16.50 2.22 5.25
CA ASN A 94 15.88 3.47 5.69
C ASN A 94 16.12 3.79 7.17
N LYS A 95 16.85 2.95 7.89
CA LYS A 95 17.21 3.14 9.31
C LYS A 95 15.98 3.32 10.23
N LEU A 96 14.89 2.65 9.91
CA LEU A 96 13.64 2.73 10.68
C LEU A 96 13.70 1.93 11.99
N LEU A 97 14.56 0.94 12.09
CA LEU A 97 14.83 0.20 13.31
C LEU A 97 16.28 0.42 13.75
N ALA A 98 16.52 0.28 15.04
CA ALA A 98 17.88 0.17 15.56
C ALA A 98 18.58 -1.04 14.93
N ASP A 99 19.93 -1.04 14.90
CA ASP A 99 20.76 -2.11 14.33
C ASP A 99 20.64 -3.44 15.13
N GLU A 100 19.45 -3.74 15.61
CA GLU A 100 19.14 -4.94 16.39
C GLU A 100 18.47 -5.99 15.51
N LEU A 101 18.81 -7.25 15.75
CA LEU A 101 18.25 -8.38 15.01
C LEU A 101 16.73 -8.49 15.22
N CYS A 102 16.27 -8.25 16.43
CA CYS A 102 14.86 -8.35 16.81
C CYS A 102 14.30 -7.00 17.26
N PRO A 103 13.04 -6.67 16.91
CA PRO A 103 12.37 -5.52 17.49
C PRO A 103 12.22 -5.70 19.00
N THR A 104 12.50 -4.65 19.76
CA THR A 104 12.53 -4.71 21.23
C THR A 104 11.18 -4.45 21.86
N SER A 105 10.29 -3.80 21.13
CA SER A 105 8.95 -3.44 21.61
C SER A 105 7.88 -3.49 20.51
N ASN A 106 6.61 -3.45 20.93
CA ASN A 106 5.49 -3.26 20.01
C ASN A 106 5.43 -1.84 19.42
N GLU A 107 6.22 -0.91 19.94
CA GLU A 107 6.34 0.45 19.40
C GLU A 107 7.20 0.46 18.14
N ASP A 108 8.19 -0.45 18.07
CA ASP A 108 9.03 -0.61 16.89
C ASP A 108 8.25 -1.24 15.73
N ILE A 109 7.49 -2.31 16.03
CA ILE A 109 6.69 -3.03 15.05
C ILE A 109 5.35 -3.46 15.65
N TYR A 110 4.28 -3.11 14.99
CA TYR A 110 2.94 -3.51 15.34
C TYR A 110 2.25 -4.19 14.16
N LEU A 111 1.97 -5.49 14.29
CA LEU A 111 1.25 -6.28 13.30
C LEU A 111 -0.18 -6.54 13.78
N TYR A 112 -1.16 -6.02 13.05
CA TYR A 112 -2.57 -6.22 13.33
C TYR A 112 -3.28 -6.85 12.13
N THR A 113 -4.03 -7.92 12.36
CA THR A 113 -4.69 -8.68 11.29
C THR A 113 -6.18 -8.85 11.55
N ASN A 114 -6.92 -9.10 10.48
CA ASN A 114 -8.26 -9.68 10.60
C ASN A 114 -8.18 -11.08 11.24
N SER A 115 -9.20 -11.48 12.00
CA SER A 115 -9.24 -12.73 12.78
C SER A 115 -9.54 -13.98 11.94
N LEU A 116 -9.04 -14.04 10.71
CA LEU A 116 -9.18 -15.19 9.82
C LEU A 116 -7.85 -15.91 9.66
N GLN A 117 -7.88 -17.25 9.59
CA GLN A 117 -6.66 -18.05 9.47
C GLN A 117 -5.68 -17.49 8.43
N ARG A 118 -6.15 -17.20 7.22
CA ARG A 118 -5.31 -16.72 6.12
C ARG A 118 -4.62 -15.39 6.41
N THR A 119 -5.25 -14.50 7.16
CA THR A 119 -4.68 -13.18 7.50
C THR A 119 -3.68 -13.29 8.63
N ILE A 120 -4.01 -14.07 9.67
CA ILE A 120 -3.11 -14.35 10.78
C ILE A 120 -1.87 -15.09 10.27
N ALA A 121 -2.05 -16.14 9.48
CA ALA A 121 -0.93 -16.88 8.91
C ALA A 121 -0.06 -16.02 7.98
N THR A 122 -0.65 -15.13 7.17
CA THR A 122 0.11 -14.17 6.36
C THR A 122 1.03 -13.31 7.23
N ALA A 123 0.53 -12.73 8.32
CA ALA A 123 1.35 -11.95 9.23
C ALA A 123 2.43 -12.77 9.94
N GLN A 124 2.13 -14.03 10.30
CA GLN A 124 3.11 -14.94 10.91
C GLN A 124 4.26 -15.25 9.95
N PHE A 125 3.97 -15.57 8.70
CA PHE A 125 4.98 -15.82 7.67
C PHE A 125 5.77 -14.56 7.31
N PHE A 126 5.10 -13.40 7.24
CA PHE A 126 5.78 -12.11 7.08
C PHE A 126 6.77 -11.86 8.22
N ALA A 127 6.33 -12.01 9.47
CA ALA A 127 7.19 -11.83 10.63
C ALA A 127 8.37 -12.81 10.64
N ALA A 128 8.15 -14.08 10.24
CA ALA A 128 9.21 -15.07 10.12
C ALA A 128 10.25 -14.70 9.04
N GLY A 129 9.83 -14.05 7.97
CA GLY A 129 10.71 -13.55 6.92
C GLY A 129 11.48 -12.29 7.31
N ALA A 130 10.78 -11.34 7.95
CA ALA A 130 11.36 -10.06 8.34
C ALA A 130 12.24 -10.16 9.61
N PHE A 131 11.87 -11.02 10.56
CA PHE A 131 12.49 -11.16 11.87
C PHE A 131 12.69 -12.62 12.23
N PRO A 132 13.52 -13.36 11.48
CA PRO A 132 13.71 -14.79 11.68
C PRO A 132 14.25 -15.07 13.10
N GLY A 133 13.56 -15.97 13.82
CA GLY A 133 13.92 -16.33 15.18
C GLY A 133 13.47 -15.35 16.27
N CYS A 134 12.90 -14.21 15.92
CA CYS A 134 12.38 -13.23 16.89
C CYS A 134 10.94 -13.54 17.30
N LYS A 135 10.60 -13.16 18.52
CA LYS A 135 9.21 -13.21 18.99
C LYS A 135 8.50 -11.91 18.59
N VAL A 136 7.77 -11.95 17.48
CA VAL A 136 6.91 -10.84 17.04
C VAL A 136 5.45 -11.17 17.36
N ASN A 137 4.76 -10.27 18.04
CA ASN A 137 3.35 -10.46 18.37
C ASN A 137 2.46 -10.13 17.17
N ILE A 138 1.51 -11.03 16.89
CA ILE A 138 0.46 -10.81 15.88
C ILE A 138 -0.83 -10.51 16.63
N HIS A 139 -1.33 -9.29 16.47
CA HIS A 139 -2.55 -8.82 17.11
C HIS A 139 -3.76 -9.07 16.22
N HIS A 140 -4.85 -9.49 16.80
CA HIS A 140 -6.15 -9.71 16.15
C HIS A 140 -7.26 -9.77 17.19
N GLN A 141 -8.53 -9.71 16.76
CA GLN A 141 -9.65 -9.93 17.65
C GLN A 141 -9.64 -11.37 18.21
N PRO A 142 -10.11 -11.58 19.45
CA PRO A 142 -10.04 -12.90 20.10
C PRO A 142 -10.79 -14.01 19.38
N GLU A 143 -11.91 -13.69 18.73
CA GLU A 143 -12.79 -14.67 18.08
C GLU A 143 -12.27 -15.02 16.68
N ILE A 144 -11.56 -16.15 16.59
CA ILE A 144 -11.02 -16.63 15.32
C ILE A 144 -12.15 -17.07 14.38
N GLY A 145 -12.05 -16.71 13.12
CA GLY A 145 -13.03 -17.02 12.10
C GLY A 145 -14.10 -15.93 11.89
N LYS A 146 -14.19 -14.98 12.79
CA LYS A 146 -15.08 -13.83 12.68
C LYS A 146 -14.39 -12.63 12.03
N MET A 147 -15.08 -11.96 11.12
CA MET A 147 -14.55 -10.76 10.46
C MET A 147 -14.46 -9.61 11.46
N ASP A 148 -13.29 -9.00 11.54
CA ASP A 148 -13.08 -7.79 12.31
C ASP A 148 -13.70 -6.58 11.59
N PRO A 149 -14.56 -5.79 12.25
CA PRO A 149 -15.18 -4.60 11.65
C PRO A 149 -14.18 -3.56 11.15
N VAL A 150 -12.97 -3.52 11.68
CA VAL A 150 -11.90 -2.63 11.19
C VAL A 150 -11.54 -2.94 9.73
N PHE A 151 -11.50 -4.23 9.37
CA PHE A 151 -11.19 -4.67 8.00
C PHE A 151 -12.43 -4.90 7.14
N ASN A 152 -13.59 -5.00 7.74
CA ASN A 152 -14.86 -5.21 7.04
C ASN A 152 -15.96 -4.33 7.66
N PRO A 153 -15.84 -3.00 7.51
CA PRO A 153 -16.83 -2.10 8.06
C PRO A 153 -18.19 -2.33 7.39
N ILE A 154 -19.22 -2.53 8.22
CA ILE A 154 -20.60 -2.61 7.74
C ILE A 154 -21.19 -1.21 7.84
N ILE A 155 -21.41 -0.57 6.69
CA ILE A 155 -22.07 0.73 6.63
C ILE A 155 -23.58 0.50 6.74
N THR A 156 -24.12 0.55 7.95
CA THR A 156 -25.54 0.33 8.21
C THR A 156 -26.39 1.58 7.97
N ASN A 157 -25.79 2.76 8.06
CA ASN A 157 -26.47 4.07 8.04
C ASN A 157 -26.15 4.90 6.81
N ALA A 158 -25.88 4.26 5.66
CA ALA A 158 -25.68 4.99 4.41
C ALA A 158 -26.98 5.72 4.03
N SER A 159 -26.92 7.05 3.90
CA SER A 159 -28.07 7.85 3.47
C SER A 159 -28.49 7.48 2.04
N PRO A 160 -29.75 7.72 1.65
CA PRO A 160 -30.20 7.53 0.28
C PRO A 160 -29.34 8.31 -0.74
N GLU A 161 -28.94 9.53 -0.40
CA GLU A 161 -28.10 10.40 -1.22
C GLU A 161 -26.73 9.79 -1.43
N PHE A 162 -26.09 9.26 -0.37
CA PHE A 162 -24.80 8.56 -0.46
C PHE A 162 -24.89 7.35 -1.38
N LYS A 163 -25.94 6.53 -1.25
CA LYS A 163 -26.15 5.36 -2.11
C LYS A 163 -26.33 5.75 -3.57
N GLN A 164 -27.11 6.79 -3.84
CA GLN A 164 -27.34 7.31 -5.19
C GLN A 164 -26.04 7.84 -5.80
N GLN A 165 -25.26 8.61 -5.05
CA GLN A 165 -23.97 9.13 -5.50
C GLN A 165 -22.96 8.00 -5.77
N ALA A 166 -22.86 7.03 -4.88
CA ALA A 166 -21.99 5.86 -5.05
C ALA A 166 -22.37 5.06 -6.31
N LEU A 167 -23.66 4.81 -6.55
CA LEU A 167 -24.13 4.14 -7.76
C LEU A 167 -23.78 4.95 -9.03
N ALA A 168 -23.99 6.25 -9.03
CA ALA A 168 -23.68 7.12 -10.16
C ALA A 168 -22.18 7.11 -10.49
N GLU A 169 -21.31 7.15 -9.47
CA GLU A 169 -19.86 7.02 -9.67
C GLU A 169 -19.46 5.63 -10.19
N MET A 170 -20.08 4.58 -9.69
CA MET A 170 -19.82 3.23 -10.19
C MET A 170 -20.26 3.07 -11.66
N GLU A 171 -21.43 3.55 -12.04
CA GLU A 171 -21.93 3.52 -13.43
C GLU A 171 -21.02 4.28 -14.40
N LYS A 172 -20.44 5.39 -13.95
CA LYS A 172 -19.45 6.16 -14.71
C LYS A 172 -18.20 5.33 -15.06
N TYR A 173 -17.74 4.48 -14.14
CA TYR A 173 -16.59 3.62 -14.37
C TYR A 173 -16.94 2.36 -15.19
N PHE A 174 -18.08 1.78 -14.98
CA PHE A 174 -18.48 0.52 -15.60
C PHE A 174 -19.23 0.69 -16.94
N LYS A 175 -19.33 1.90 -17.48
CA LYS A 175 -19.84 2.26 -18.82
C LYS A 175 -20.82 1.23 -19.42
N GLY A 176 -22.09 1.24 -18.96
CA GLY A 176 -23.16 0.44 -19.58
C GLY A 176 -23.44 -0.92 -18.95
N LEU A 177 -22.80 -1.29 -17.85
CA LEU A 177 -23.26 -2.38 -17.00
C LEU A 177 -24.34 -1.81 -16.06
N SER A 178 -25.59 -2.20 -16.25
CA SER A 178 -26.65 -1.85 -15.31
C SER A 178 -26.36 -2.56 -13.97
N LEU A 179 -25.97 -1.79 -12.96
CA LEU A 179 -25.77 -2.29 -11.60
C LEU A 179 -27.08 -2.54 -10.84
N THR A 180 -28.21 -2.28 -11.48
CA THR A 180 -29.55 -2.46 -10.89
C THR A 180 -30.16 -3.85 -11.06
N ALA A 181 -29.50 -4.74 -11.78
CA ALA A 181 -29.97 -6.11 -11.99
C ALA A 181 -29.28 -7.08 -11.03
N GLY A 182 -29.76 -7.19 -9.80
CA GLY A 182 -29.30 -8.28 -8.94
C GLY A 182 -29.24 -8.03 -7.43
N TYR A 183 -30.24 -7.38 -6.86
CA TYR A 183 -30.50 -7.47 -5.40
C TYR A 183 -31.94 -7.80 -5.15
#